data_4c35d305e72f43075d4aac52f78aae2f
#
_entry.id   4c35d305e72f43075d4aac52f78aae2f
#
_cell.length_a   1.000
_cell.length_b   1.000
_cell.length_c   1.000
_cell.angle_alpha   90.00
_cell.angle_beta   90.00
_cell.angle_gamma   90.00
#
_symmetry.space_group_name_H-M   'P 1'
#
loop_
_entity.id
_entity.type
_entity.pdbx_description
1 polymer ?
#
loop_
_entity_poly.entity_id
_entity_poly.type
_entity_poly.pdbx_seq_one_letter_code
_entity_poly.pdbx_strand_id
1 'polypeptide(L)'
;MRTSIPSLRLWFLGFVLTISLAPASANQQNAGCPDDVESLVRLLYSEEVRTDFWNKSLSKYSYLFEAAIHRQLLDVAKKHDHFQASGKRYVVVDIDVFSGTQWGTDEIESIRCQVVNQDEVKVNLVILSGGKTRQFQHPVVVFLKRDRLESLRWKVVDLGAYEDASLERGYGYLLSETLDDWMKMADE
;
A
#
# COMPACT_ATOMS: atom_id res chain seq x y z
N MET A 1 12.63 -80.43 40.82
CA MET A 1 12.52 -80.11 39.38
C MET A 1 12.11 -78.64 39.23
N ARG A 2 13.07 -77.83 38.84
CA ARG A 2 12.84 -76.38 38.61
C ARG A 2 12.97 -76.12 37.11
N THR A 3 11.91 -75.74 36.45
CA THR A 3 11.88 -75.36 35.08
C THR A 3 12.06 -73.86 35.00
N SER A 4 13.12 -73.38 34.42
CA SER A 4 13.45 -71.98 34.14
C SER A 4 12.84 -71.57 32.77
N ILE A 5 12.10 -70.49 32.79
CA ILE A 5 11.55 -69.89 31.61
C ILE A 5 12.54 -68.81 31.08
N PRO A 6 12.91 -68.79 29.78
CA PRO A 6 13.78 -67.77 29.24
C PRO A 6 13.00 -66.49 28.93
N SER A 7 13.52 -65.38 29.43
CA SER A 7 13.00 -64.02 29.18
C SER A 7 13.25 -63.60 27.75
N LEU A 8 12.17 -63.41 27.02
CA LEU A 8 12.14 -62.79 25.66
C LEU A 8 12.38 -61.32 25.80
N ARG A 9 13.54 -60.78 25.40
CA ARG A 9 13.84 -59.38 25.32
C ARG A 9 13.30 -58.85 23.96
N LEU A 10 12.18 -58.13 24.01
CA LEU A 10 11.67 -57.37 22.88
C LEU A 10 12.54 -56.12 22.70
N TRP A 11 13.26 -56.05 21.59
CA TRP A 11 13.92 -54.83 21.14
C TRP A 11 12.91 -54.00 20.38
N PHE A 12 12.42 -52.92 20.99
CA PHE A 12 11.69 -51.88 20.29
C PHE A 12 12.68 -50.97 19.57
N LEU A 13 12.85 -51.16 18.27
CA LEU A 13 13.51 -50.23 17.39
C LEU A 13 12.55 -49.03 17.19
N GLY A 14 12.75 -47.97 17.98
CA GLY A 14 12.08 -46.71 17.80
C GLY A 14 12.58 -46.02 16.52
N PHE A 15 11.79 -46.07 15.49
CA PHE A 15 12.01 -45.29 14.28
C PHE A 15 11.60 -43.83 14.57
N VAL A 16 12.56 -42.98 14.95
CA VAL A 16 12.36 -41.54 15.09
C VAL A 16 12.29 -40.95 13.69
N LEU A 17 11.06 -40.73 13.21
CA LEU A 17 10.82 -39.99 11.99
C LEU A 17 11.08 -38.50 12.29
N THR A 18 12.30 -38.04 12.06
CA THR A 18 12.61 -36.60 12.06
C THR A 18 12.00 -35.97 10.82
N ILE A 19 10.78 -35.41 10.96
CA ILE A 19 10.20 -34.54 9.98
C ILE A 19 11.00 -33.24 10.04
N SER A 20 11.98 -33.10 9.16
CA SER A 20 12.63 -31.80 8.89
C SER A 20 11.62 -30.89 8.26
N LEU A 21 10.95 -30.08 9.07
CA LEU A 21 10.27 -28.87 8.63
C LEU A 21 11.36 -27.91 8.15
N ALA A 22 11.74 -28.02 6.88
CA ALA A 22 12.49 -26.97 6.24
C ALA A 22 11.62 -25.69 6.32
N PRO A 23 12.15 -24.56 6.82
CA PRO A 23 11.45 -23.31 6.69
C PRO A 23 11.28 -23.07 5.19
N ALA A 24 10.05 -23.03 4.72
CA ALA A 24 9.73 -22.50 3.42
C ALA A 24 10.14 -21.01 3.44
N SER A 25 11.43 -20.76 3.22
CA SER A 25 11.90 -19.44 2.82
C SER A 25 11.23 -19.18 1.50
N ALA A 26 10.10 -18.53 1.57
CA ALA A 26 9.41 -18.00 0.41
C ALA A 26 10.41 -17.04 -0.24
N ASN A 27 11.09 -17.56 -1.25
CA ASN A 27 11.88 -16.80 -2.19
C ASN A 27 10.87 -15.99 -3.02
N GLN A 28 10.32 -14.91 -2.42
CA GLN A 28 9.45 -13.92 -3.09
C GLN A 28 10.33 -13.02 -3.96
N GLN A 29 11.13 -13.66 -4.83
CA GLN A 29 11.93 -12.96 -5.80
C GLN A 29 11.06 -12.62 -7.00
N ASN A 30 10.83 -11.32 -7.19
CA ASN A 30 10.62 -10.62 -8.47
C ASN A 30 9.67 -11.31 -9.48
N ALA A 31 8.53 -11.82 -9.04
CA ALA A 31 7.39 -11.93 -9.93
C ALA A 31 6.94 -10.50 -10.23
N GLY A 32 6.87 -10.15 -11.53
CA GLY A 32 6.31 -8.86 -11.96
C GLY A 32 4.95 -8.65 -11.30
N CYS A 33 4.50 -7.42 -11.25
CA CYS A 33 3.15 -7.13 -10.77
C CYS A 33 2.13 -7.90 -11.60
N PRO A 34 1.03 -8.42 -11.01
CA PRO A 34 -0.13 -8.84 -11.78
C PRO A 34 -0.61 -7.71 -12.68
N ASP A 35 -0.99 -8.03 -13.92
CA ASP A 35 -1.33 -7.03 -14.95
C ASP A 35 -2.47 -6.10 -14.51
N ASP A 36 -3.45 -6.62 -13.78
CA ASP A 36 -4.57 -5.87 -13.24
C ASP A 36 -4.15 -4.90 -12.12
N VAL A 37 -3.18 -5.28 -11.30
CA VAL A 37 -2.57 -4.43 -10.27
C VAL A 37 -1.75 -3.32 -10.93
N GLU A 38 -0.88 -3.67 -11.87
CA GLU A 38 -0.04 -2.68 -12.56
C GLU A 38 -0.89 -1.67 -13.33
N SER A 39 -1.92 -2.13 -14.04
CA SER A 39 -2.84 -1.27 -14.78
C SER A 39 -3.57 -0.29 -13.85
N LEU A 40 -4.03 -0.74 -12.67
CA LEU A 40 -4.66 0.12 -11.69
C LEU A 40 -3.69 1.19 -11.17
N VAL A 41 -2.47 0.80 -10.82
CA VAL A 41 -1.46 1.73 -10.33
C VAL A 41 -1.07 2.76 -11.38
N ARG A 42 -0.87 2.35 -12.64
CA ARG A 42 -0.59 3.28 -13.74
C ARG A 42 -1.74 4.25 -13.97
N LEU A 43 -2.99 3.80 -13.88
CA LEU A 43 -4.15 4.68 -13.95
C LEU A 43 -4.18 5.65 -12.76
N LEU A 44 -3.96 5.17 -11.54
CA LEU A 44 -3.93 6.00 -10.32
C LEU A 44 -2.93 7.15 -10.44
N TYR A 45 -1.76 6.89 -11.00
CA TYR A 45 -0.69 7.87 -11.19
C TYR A 45 -0.74 8.58 -12.55
N SER A 46 -1.77 8.35 -13.36
CA SER A 46 -1.94 9.06 -14.63
C SER A 46 -2.27 10.54 -14.42
N GLU A 47 -1.89 11.37 -15.39
CA GLU A 47 -2.26 12.79 -15.40
C GLU A 47 -3.78 12.98 -15.30
N GLU A 48 -4.56 12.09 -15.91
CA GLU A 48 -6.02 12.13 -15.90
C GLU A 48 -6.62 12.02 -14.49
N VAL A 49 -6.05 11.19 -13.63
CA VAL A 49 -6.51 11.04 -12.23
C VAL A 49 -5.95 12.16 -11.35
N ARG A 50 -4.69 12.54 -11.53
CA ARG A 50 -4.03 13.54 -10.68
C ARG A 50 -4.46 14.97 -10.97
N THR A 51 -4.74 15.30 -12.25
CA THR A 51 -5.20 16.65 -12.62
C THR A 51 -6.54 16.96 -11.97
N ASP A 52 -6.56 18.05 -11.23
CA ASP A 52 -7.76 18.55 -10.54
C ASP A 52 -8.38 17.47 -9.62
N PHE A 53 -7.50 16.72 -8.91
CA PHE A 53 -7.90 15.56 -8.11
C PHE A 53 -9.02 15.88 -7.13
N TRP A 54 -8.88 16.92 -6.34
CA TRP A 54 -9.82 17.30 -5.31
C TRP A 54 -11.18 17.72 -5.84
N ASN A 55 -11.21 18.44 -6.97
CA ASN A 55 -12.46 19.02 -7.48
C ASN A 55 -13.23 18.07 -8.42
N LYS A 56 -12.51 17.26 -9.22
CA LYS A 56 -13.15 16.46 -10.28
C LYS A 56 -12.79 14.99 -10.22
N SER A 57 -11.49 14.70 -10.14
CA SER A 57 -11.01 13.33 -10.32
C SER A 57 -11.40 12.43 -9.15
N LEU A 58 -11.43 12.95 -7.92
CA LEU A 58 -11.84 12.18 -6.73
C LEU A 58 -13.23 11.58 -6.87
N SER A 59 -14.20 12.31 -7.38
CA SER A 59 -15.55 11.78 -7.63
C SER A 59 -15.60 10.85 -8.84
N LYS A 60 -14.93 11.23 -9.95
CA LYS A 60 -14.92 10.46 -11.20
C LYS A 60 -14.26 9.10 -11.03
N TYR A 61 -13.17 9.02 -10.25
CA TYR A 61 -12.37 7.83 -10.03
C TYR A 61 -12.60 7.20 -8.65
N SER A 62 -13.73 7.45 -8.02
CA SER A 62 -14.12 6.88 -6.73
C SER A 62 -13.98 5.36 -6.67
N TYR A 63 -14.21 4.69 -7.80
CA TYR A 63 -14.10 3.25 -7.92
C TYR A 63 -12.67 2.69 -7.75
N LEU A 64 -11.63 3.52 -7.79
CA LEU A 64 -10.25 3.12 -7.53
C LEU A 64 -9.98 2.95 -6.04
N PHE A 65 -10.76 3.58 -5.17
CA PHE A 65 -10.52 3.64 -3.73
C PHE A 65 -11.46 2.73 -2.96
N GLU A 66 -10.97 2.20 -1.85
CA GLU A 66 -11.82 1.56 -0.86
C GLU A 66 -12.72 2.61 -0.19
N ALA A 67 -13.91 2.19 0.25
CA ALA A 67 -14.94 3.13 0.71
C ALA A 67 -14.52 3.98 1.91
N ALA A 68 -13.67 3.46 2.80
CA ALA A 68 -13.22 4.20 3.98
C ALA A 68 -12.28 5.34 3.59
N ILE A 69 -11.22 5.05 2.82
CA ILE A 69 -10.26 6.08 2.38
C ILE A 69 -10.92 7.10 1.44
N HIS A 70 -11.82 6.64 0.55
CA HIS A 70 -12.58 7.54 -0.30
C HIS A 70 -13.45 8.53 0.49
N ARG A 71 -14.09 8.07 1.56
CA ARG A 71 -14.88 8.94 2.46
C ARG A 71 -14.01 9.97 3.14
N GLN A 72 -12.87 9.58 3.70
CA GLN A 72 -11.91 10.50 4.31
C GLN A 72 -11.46 11.58 3.32
N LEU A 73 -11.10 11.19 2.09
CA LEU A 73 -10.74 12.13 1.02
C LEU A 73 -11.86 13.12 0.71
N LEU A 74 -13.11 12.67 0.60
CA LEU A 74 -14.26 13.54 0.37
C LEU A 74 -14.52 14.50 1.55
N ASP A 75 -14.33 14.05 2.77
CA ASP A 75 -14.54 14.89 3.95
C ASP A 75 -13.47 15.99 4.04
N VAL A 76 -12.22 15.68 3.70
CA VAL A 76 -11.14 16.67 3.58
C VAL A 76 -11.45 17.67 2.45
N ALA A 77 -11.90 17.21 1.28
CA ALA A 77 -12.27 18.09 0.17
C ALA A 77 -13.37 19.08 0.57
N LYS A 78 -14.42 18.61 1.23
CA LYS A 78 -15.51 19.48 1.72
C LYS A 78 -15.03 20.53 2.73
N LYS A 79 -14.15 20.11 3.67
CA LYS A 79 -13.56 21.06 4.63
C LYS A 79 -12.71 22.12 3.91
N HIS A 80 -11.91 21.70 2.94
CA HIS A 80 -11.13 22.62 2.12
C HIS A 80 -12.01 23.69 1.45
N ASP A 81 -13.09 23.27 0.79
CA ASP A 81 -14.04 24.18 0.14
C ASP A 81 -14.66 25.16 1.15
N HIS A 82 -15.03 24.68 2.33
CA HIS A 82 -15.58 25.52 3.39
C HIS A 82 -14.57 26.59 3.87
N PHE A 83 -13.29 26.23 4.04
CA PHE A 83 -12.25 27.18 4.44
C PHE A 83 -11.96 28.20 3.35
N GLN A 84 -11.89 27.80 2.10
CA GLN A 84 -11.74 28.72 0.98
C GLN A 84 -12.89 29.74 0.92
N ALA A 85 -14.12 29.26 1.05
CA ALA A 85 -15.30 30.14 1.07
C ALA A 85 -15.30 31.14 2.24
N SER A 86 -14.68 30.79 3.37
CA SER A 86 -14.55 31.66 4.55
C SER A 86 -13.37 32.64 4.47
N GLY A 87 -12.56 32.61 3.41
CA GLY A 87 -11.35 33.41 3.26
C GLY A 87 -10.17 32.98 4.11
N LYS A 88 -10.27 31.83 4.78
CA LYS A 88 -9.17 31.20 5.55
C LYS A 88 -8.31 30.36 4.62
N ARG A 89 -6.99 30.40 4.80
CA ARG A 89 -6.09 29.45 4.11
C ARG A 89 -6.10 28.14 4.86
N TYR A 90 -6.47 27.06 4.18
CA TYR A 90 -6.33 25.70 4.68
C TYR A 90 -5.13 25.05 4.00
N VAL A 91 -4.17 24.58 4.80
CA VAL A 91 -2.83 24.16 4.34
C VAL A 91 -2.80 22.82 3.61
N VAL A 92 -3.92 22.09 3.59
CA VAL A 92 -4.01 20.71 3.06
C VAL A 92 -3.63 20.56 1.59
N VAL A 93 -3.75 21.61 0.79
CA VAL A 93 -3.68 21.53 -0.69
C VAL A 93 -2.27 21.62 -1.23
N ASP A 94 -1.28 21.90 -0.39
CA ASP A 94 0.11 22.04 -0.82
C ASP A 94 0.86 20.71 -0.91
N ILE A 95 0.23 19.60 -0.50
CA ILE A 95 0.84 18.26 -0.58
C ILE A 95 0.09 17.43 -1.62
N ASP A 96 0.85 16.91 -2.59
CA ASP A 96 0.36 15.91 -3.52
C ASP A 96 0.07 14.61 -2.77
N VAL A 97 -1.18 14.19 -2.71
CA VAL A 97 -1.62 12.96 -2.02
C VAL A 97 -0.98 11.69 -2.58
N PHE A 98 -0.49 11.72 -3.82
CA PHE A 98 0.12 10.57 -4.49
C PHE A 98 1.60 10.41 -4.16
N SER A 99 2.28 11.48 -3.82
CA SER A 99 3.72 11.49 -3.54
C SER A 99 4.07 11.84 -2.10
N GLY A 100 3.14 12.43 -1.35
CA GLY A 100 3.42 13.00 -0.03
C GLY A 100 4.36 14.22 -0.07
N THR A 101 4.55 14.83 -1.25
CA THR A 101 5.46 15.96 -1.45
C THR A 101 4.74 17.16 -2.06
N GLN A 102 5.40 18.32 -2.05
CA GLN A 102 4.90 19.55 -2.70
C GLN A 102 5.17 19.60 -4.20
N TRP A 103 5.93 18.64 -4.75
CA TRP A 103 6.45 18.71 -6.11
C TRP A 103 5.58 17.99 -7.15
N GLY A 104 4.62 17.20 -6.70
CA GLY A 104 3.81 16.37 -7.59
C GLY A 104 4.59 15.18 -8.18
N THR A 105 3.93 14.45 -9.04
CA THR A 105 4.49 13.27 -9.72
C THR A 105 4.59 13.56 -11.22
N ASP A 106 5.78 13.39 -11.81
CA ASP A 106 5.97 13.52 -13.27
C ASP A 106 5.85 12.15 -13.97
N GLU A 107 6.55 11.13 -13.45
CA GLU A 107 6.66 9.82 -14.10
C GLU A 107 6.86 8.70 -13.06
N ILE A 108 6.42 7.49 -13.39
CA ILE A 108 6.76 6.27 -12.65
C ILE A 108 8.04 5.69 -13.26
N GLU A 109 9.13 5.69 -12.52
CA GLU A 109 10.40 5.09 -12.93
C GLU A 109 10.39 3.56 -12.77
N SER A 110 9.84 3.06 -11.68
CA SER A 110 9.77 1.62 -11.42
C SER A 110 8.55 1.20 -10.61
N ILE A 111 8.09 -0.03 -10.83
CA ILE A 111 6.99 -0.67 -10.11
C ILE A 111 7.47 -2.03 -9.62
N ARG A 112 7.24 -2.33 -8.33
CA ARG A 112 7.51 -3.63 -7.72
C ARG A 112 6.37 -4.05 -6.82
N CYS A 113 5.81 -5.23 -7.06
CA CYS A 113 4.75 -5.78 -6.24
C CYS A 113 5.29 -6.74 -5.19
N GLN A 114 4.72 -6.64 -4.00
CA GLN A 114 4.87 -7.59 -2.92
C GLN A 114 3.48 -8.14 -2.59
N VAL A 115 3.23 -9.38 -2.95
CA VAL A 115 1.99 -10.07 -2.58
C VAL A 115 2.04 -10.36 -1.08
N VAL A 116 1.13 -9.77 -0.33
CA VAL A 116 1.00 -10.00 1.13
C VAL A 116 0.19 -11.26 1.36
N ASN A 117 -0.94 -11.37 0.67
CA ASN A 117 -1.80 -12.56 0.63
C ASN A 117 -2.65 -12.53 -0.65
N GLN A 118 -3.59 -13.47 -0.80
CA GLN A 118 -4.43 -13.57 -2.01
C GLN A 118 -5.33 -12.34 -2.27
N ASP A 119 -5.59 -11.53 -1.24
CA ASP A 119 -6.48 -10.37 -1.32
C ASP A 119 -5.75 -9.05 -1.06
N GLU A 120 -4.45 -9.06 -0.79
CA GLU A 120 -3.68 -7.87 -0.44
C GLU A 120 -2.33 -7.84 -1.16
N VAL A 121 -2.06 -6.72 -1.81
CA VAL A 121 -0.79 -6.44 -2.48
C VAL A 121 -0.27 -5.08 -2.05
N LYS A 122 1.01 -5.03 -1.75
CA LYS A 122 1.76 -3.81 -1.54
C LYS A 122 2.56 -3.52 -2.81
N VAL A 123 2.36 -2.37 -3.40
CA VAL A 123 3.08 -1.94 -4.61
C VAL A 123 4.05 -0.84 -4.25
N ASN A 124 5.35 -1.13 -4.35
CA ASN A 124 6.40 -0.15 -4.16
C ASN A 124 6.73 0.50 -5.50
N LEU A 125 6.74 1.82 -5.52
CA LEU A 125 7.01 2.63 -6.70
C LEU A 125 8.21 3.51 -6.44
N VAL A 126 8.95 3.84 -7.49
CA VAL A 126 9.81 5.01 -7.53
C VAL A 126 9.18 5.96 -8.52
N ILE A 127 8.82 7.15 -8.06
CA ILE A 127 8.28 8.21 -8.88
C ILE A 127 9.29 9.32 -9.04
N LEU A 128 9.28 9.96 -10.21
CA LEU A 128 10.08 11.13 -10.49
C LEU A 128 9.22 12.38 -10.33
N SER A 129 9.80 13.43 -9.76
CA SER A 129 9.15 14.73 -9.62
C SER A 129 10.16 15.86 -9.80
N GLY A 130 9.69 17.10 -10.02
CA GLY A 130 10.51 18.29 -10.08
C GLY A 130 10.77 18.85 -11.48
N GLY A 131 10.22 18.26 -12.52
CA GLY A 131 10.26 18.75 -13.90
C GLY A 131 11.55 18.48 -14.65
N LYS A 132 11.75 19.16 -15.81
CA LYS A 132 12.78 18.82 -16.80
C LYS A 132 14.23 19.10 -16.37
N THR A 133 14.45 20.03 -15.46
CA THR A 133 15.80 20.50 -15.11
C THR A 133 16.40 19.82 -13.88
N ARG A 134 15.54 19.31 -13.00
CA ARG A 134 15.97 18.59 -11.80
C ARG A 134 14.88 17.60 -11.42
N GLN A 135 15.21 16.34 -11.49
CA GLN A 135 14.31 15.26 -11.07
C GLN A 135 14.74 14.70 -9.72
N PHE A 136 13.78 14.47 -8.87
CA PHE A 136 13.95 13.81 -7.59
C PHE A 136 13.24 12.48 -7.61
N GLN A 137 13.87 11.46 -7.07
CA GLN A 137 13.26 10.15 -6.87
C GLN A 137 12.52 10.12 -5.52
N HIS A 138 11.26 9.74 -5.55
CA HIS A 138 10.46 9.55 -4.35
C HIS A 138 9.98 8.10 -4.30
N PRO A 139 10.44 7.33 -3.31
CA PRO A 139 9.89 6.00 -3.07
C PRO A 139 8.52 6.11 -2.41
N VAL A 140 7.51 5.60 -3.07
CA VAL A 140 6.12 5.59 -2.59
C VAL A 140 5.58 4.17 -2.55
N VAL A 141 4.52 3.97 -1.81
CA VAL A 141 3.84 2.70 -1.68
C VAL A 141 2.33 2.86 -1.86
N VAL A 142 1.74 1.93 -2.59
CA VAL A 142 0.28 1.79 -2.74
C VAL A 142 -0.13 0.49 -2.07
N PHE A 143 -1.05 0.58 -1.14
CA PHE A 143 -1.67 -0.59 -0.51
C PHE A 143 -2.96 -0.90 -1.23
N LEU A 144 -3.07 -2.11 -1.76
CA LEU A 144 -4.21 -2.58 -2.52
C LEU A 144 -4.86 -3.76 -1.83
N LYS A 145 -6.19 -3.78 -1.88
CA LYS A 145 -7.01 -4.89 -1.39
C LYS A 145 -8.06 -5.27 -2.43
N ARG A 146 -8.36 -6.56 -2.54
CA ARG A 146 -9.45 -7.03 -3.39
C ARG A 146 -10.79 -6.74 -2.74
N ASP A 147 -11.65 -6.06 -3.49
CA ASP A 147 -13.05 -5.91 -3.11
C ASP A 147 -13.82 -7.19 -3.46
N ARG A 148 -14.17 -7.97 -2.44
CA ARG A 148 -14.89 -9.23 -2.61
C ARG A 148 -16.35 -9.03 -3.01
N LEU A 149 -16.89 -7.83 -2.78
CA LEU A 149 -18.28 -7.49 -3.07
C LEU A 149 -18.47 -7.01 -4.51
N GLU A 150 -17.47 -6.31 -5.05
CA GLU A 150 -17.48 -5.73 -6.40
C GLU A 150 -16.55 -6.49 -7.37
N SER A 151 -16.93 -7.71 -7.75
CA SER A 151 -16.26 -8.48 -8.82
C SER A 151 -14.74 -8.70 -8.65
N LEU A 152 -14.24 -8.78 -7.42
CA LEU A 152 -12.83 -9.05 -7.09
C LEU A 152 -11.83 -8.00 -7.64
N ARG A 153 -12.27 -6.78 -7.86
CA ARG A 153 -11.40 -5.69 -8.30
C ARG A 153 -10.47 -5.23 -7.18
N TRP A 154 -9.29 -4.81 -7.55
CA TRP A 154 -8.38 -4.16 -6.63
C TRP A 154 -8.86 -2.73 -6.31
N LYS A 155 -8.71 -2.35 -5.04
CA LYS A 155 -9.01 -1.01 -4.52
C LYS A 155 -7.81 -0.48 -3.75
N VAL A 156 -7.57 0.81 -3.84
CA VAL A 156 -6.58 1.50 -3.01
C VAL A 156 -7.14 1.62 -1.59
N VAL A 157 -6.43 1.07 -0.62
CA VAL A 157 -6.78 1.19 0.80
C VAL A 157 -5.92 2.22 1.52
N ASP A 158 -4.71 2.47 1.03
CA ASP A 158 -3.84 3.54 1.52
C ASP A 158 -2.74 3.88 0.52
N LEU A 159 -2.12 5.03 0.71
CA LEU A 159 -0.94 5.50 -0.01
C LEU A 159 0.10 5.97 1.01
N GLY A 160 1.37 5.81 0.69
CA GLY A 160 2.43 6.28 1.56
C GLY A 160 3.69 6.65 0.80
N ALA A 161 4.56 7.43 1.44
CA ALA A 161 5.91 7.69 0.98
C ALA A 161 6.91 7.30 2.07
N TYR A 162 8.01 6.71 1.66
CA TYR A 162 9.08 6.36 2.60
C TYR A 162 9.91 7.59 2.96
N GLU A 163 10.45 7.62 4.18
CA GLU A 163 11.33 8.70 4.61
C GLU A 163 12.61 8.79 3.77
N ASP A 164 13.11 7.64 3.31
CA ASP A 164 14.29 7.57 2.47
C ASP A 164 14.19 6.47 1.40
N ALA A 165 15.12 6.51 0.44
CA ALA A 165 15.18 5.56 -0.66
C ALA A 165 15.58 4.13 -0.22
N SER A 166 16.06 3.93 0.99
CA SER A 166 16.45 2.61 1.50
C SER A 166 15.27 1.74 1.88
N LEU A 167 14.09 2.34 2.05
CA LEU A 167 12.85 1.70 2.50
C LEU A 167 12.92 1.07 3.90
N GLU A 168 13.97 1.40 4.67
CA GLU A 168 14.26 0.77 5.97
C GLU A 168 13.68 1.55 7.16
N ARG A 169 13.51 2.86 7.01
CA ARG A 169 13.11 3.77 8.11
C ARG A 169 11.60 3.88 8.32
N GLY A 170 10.79 3.14 7.57
CA GLY A 170 9.36 3.25 7.65
C GLY A 170 8.79 4.36 6.75
N TYR A 171 7.53 4.71 6.99
CA TYR A 171 6.83 5.71 6.18
C TYR A 171 6.96 7.08 6.82
N GLY A 172 7.47 8.07 6.08
CA GLY A 172 7.39 9.48 6.46
C GLY A 172 6.01 10.09 6.20
N TYR A 173 5.18 9.39 5.41
CA TYR A 173 3.82 9.79 5.04
C TYR A 173 2.95 8.57 4.85
N LEU A 174 1.77 8.54 5.48
CA LEU A 174 0.66 7.64 5.18
C LEU A 174 -0.59 8.51 4.98
N LEU A 175 -1.31 8.29 3.89
CA LEU A 175 -2.45 9.13 3.52
C LEU A 175 -3.55 9.06 4.57
N SER A 176 -3.90 7.87 5.06
CA SER A 176 -4.94 7.70 6.08
C SER A 176 -4.65 8.47 7.37
N GLU A 177 -3.40 8.44 7.86
CA GLU A 177 -2.98 9.16 9.07
C GLU A 177 -2.99 10.67 8.83
N THR A 178 -2.50 11.10 7.67
CA THR A 178 -2.46 12.52 7.30
C THR A 178 -3.87 13.11 7.14
N LEU A 179 -4.79 12.36 6.54
CA LEU A 179 -6.20 12.80 6.43
C LEU A 179 -6.85 12.96 7.81
N ASP A 180 -6.58 12.06 8.73
CA ASP A 180 -7.07 12.15 10.11
C ASP A 180 -6.52 13.39 10.84
N ASP A 181 -5.23 13.70 10.65
CA ASP A 181 -4.61 14.89 11.25
C ASP A 181 -5.15 16.19 10.63
N TRP A 182 -5.36 16.22 9.33
CA TRP A 182 -5.99 17.36 8.66
C TRP A 182 -7.42 17.58 9.14
N MET A 183 -8.15 16.50 9.40
CA MET A 183 -9.50 16.62 9.96
C MET A 183 -9.51 17.25 11.36
N LYS A 184 -8.52 16.93 12.21
CA LYS A 184 -8.38 17.48 13.57
C LYS A 184 -7.98 18.96 13.56
N MET A 185 -6.97 19.34 12.75
CA MET A 185 -6.49 20.73 12.64
C MET A 185 -7.57 21.73 12.19
N ALA A 186 -8.59 21.25 11.51
CA ALA A 186 -9.66 22.09 10.99
C ALA A 186 -10.71 22.47 12.05
N ASP A 187 -10.70 21.86 13.22
CA ASP A 187 -11.64 22.11 14.31
C ASP A 187 -11.08 23.12 15.35
N GLU A 188 -9.81 23.58 15.20
CA GLU A 188 -9.17 24.64 15.97
C GLU A 188 -9.30 26.02 15.28
#